data_f20435616633ec45bb248d5bc0fc0ef6
#
_entry.id   f20435616633ec45bb248d5bc0fc0ef6
#
_cell.length_a   1.000
_cell.length_b   1.000
_cell.length_c   1.000
_cell.angle_alpha   90.00
_cell.angle_beta   90.00
_cell.angle_gamma   90.00
#
_symmetry.space_group_name_H-M   'P 1'
#
loop_
_entity.id
_entity.type
_entity.pdbx_description
1 polymer ?
#
loop_
_entity_poly.entity_id
_entity_poly.type
_entity_poly.pdbx_seq_one_letter_code
_entity_poly.pdbx_strand_id
1 'polypeptide(L)'
;MVETLDGPHAPKLKPSIEEPPTLELKTLPSHLKYAFLEKDSKLPVVISSFLSNVQEEKLLRVLKEHKKSLGWTIADIKGISPFICTHKILMKEECKPKVQPQRRLNPSMKEVVKIEVIKLLDAGMIYPISDSAWVSPVQVVPKK
;
A
#
# COMPACT_ATOMS: atom_id res chain seq x y z
N MET A 1 -18.81 -8.28 20.91
CA MET A 1 -18.05 -7.32 21.76
C MET A 1 -16.71 -7.17 21.06
N VAL A 2 -16.45 -6.02 20.43
CA VAL A 2 -15.18 -5.76 19.73
C VAL A 2 -14.32 -5.04 20.74
N GLU A 3 -13.30 -5.72 21.28
CA GLU A 3 -12.29 -5.09 22.10
C GLU A 3 -11.43 -4.18 21.21
N THR A 4 -11.51 -2.89 21.45
CA THR A 4 -10.57 -1.90 20.92
C THR A 4 -9.25 -2.10 21.69
N LEU A 5 -8.28 -2.71 21.02
CA LEU A 5 -6.90 -2.79 21.52
C LEU A 5 -6.27 -1.39 21.40
N ASP A 6 -6.48 -0.56 22.41
CA ASP A 6 -5.72 0.68 22.62
C ASP A 6 -4.31 0.35 23.15
N GLY A 7 -3.45 -0.14 22.27
CA GLY A 7 -2.01 -0.14 22.47
C GLY A 7 -1.42 1.24 22.14
N PRO A 8 -0.19 1.57 22.57
CA PRO A 8 0.46 2.82 22.23
C PRO A 8 0.55 2.92 20.70
N HIS A 9 -0.30 3.75 20.12
CA HIS A 9 -0.37 3.95 18.68
C HIS A 9 0.95 4.59 18.22
N ALA A 10 1.69 3.87 17.39
CA ALA A 10 2.66 4.51 16.51
C ALA A 10 1.96 5.66 15.74
N PRO A 11 2.62 6.80 15.53
CA PRO A 11 2.01 7.92 14.84
C PRO A 11 1.52 7.43 13.46
N LYS A 12 0.22 7.57 13.21
CA LYS A 12 -0.36 7.19 11.91
C LYS A 12 0.33 7.98 10.82
N LEU A 13 0.84 7.31 9.81
CA LEU A 13 1.44 7.95 8.64
C LEU A 13 0.43 8.90 8.03
N LYS A 14 0.86 10.13 7.76
CA LYS A 14 0.00 11.14 7.13
C LYS A 14 -0.16 10.84 5.63
N PRO A 15 -1.30 11.23 5.03
CA PRO A 15 -1.48 11.12 3.58
C PRO A 15 -0.40 11.87 2.81
N SER A 16 0.02 11.36 1.66
CA SER A 16 1.07 11.95 0.82
C SER A 16 0.77 13.36 0.32
N ILE A 17 -0.49 13.78 0.37
CA ILE A 17 -0.90 15.15 0.03
C ILE A 17 -0.46 16.15 1.11
N GLU A 18 -0.44 15.73 2.38
CA GLU A 18 -0.01 16.57 3.51
C GLU A 18 1.52 16.56 3.64
N GLU A 19 2.13 15.40 3.49
CA GLU A 19 3.58 15.21 3.53
C GLU A 19 4.03 14.43 2.28
N PRO A 20 4.29 15.10 1.15
CA PRO A 20 4.72 14.43 -0.07
C PRO A 20 6.05 13.70 0.14
N PRO A 21 6.13 12.39 -0.19
CA PRO A 21 7.36 11.64 -0.02
C PRO A 21 8.44 12.10 -0.98
N THR A 22 9.68 12.07 -0.53
CA THR A 22 10.84 12.22 -1.41
C THR A 22 11.01 10.93 -2.20
N LEU A 23 10.70 10.97 -3.49
CA LEU A 23 10.78 9.80 -4.36
C LEU A 23 12.04 9.83 -5.21
N GLU A 24 12.78 8.73 -5.21
CA GLU A 24 13.83 8.50 -6.20
C GLU A 24 13.20 8.19 -7.56
N LEU A 25 13.42 9.08 -8.52
CA LEU A 25 12.89 8.92 -9.87
C LEU A 25 13.74 7.91 -10.63
N LYS A 26 13.09 6.87 -11.15
CA LYS A 26 13.73 5.86 -12.00
C LYS A 26 13.80 6.34 -13.43
N THR A 27 14.80 5.88 -14.18
CA THR A 27 14.87 6.09 -15.63
C THR A 27 13.66 5.50 -16.32
N LEU A 28 13.01 6.29 -17.18
CA LEU A 28 11.83 5.85 -17.93
C LEU A 28 12.21 5.49 -19.37
N PRO A 29 11.47 4.58 -20.02
CA PRO A 29 11.51 4.38 -21.46
C PRO A 29 11.20 5.68 -22.21
N SER A 30 11.68 5.81 -23.46
CA SER A 30 11.58 7.05 -24.27
C SER A 30 10.15 7.51 -24.57
N HIS A 31 9.18 6.60 -24.54
CA HIS A 31 7.78 6.91 -24.76
C HIS A 31 7.05 7.44 -23.52
N LEU A 32 7.75 7.54 -22.38
CA LEU A 32 7.21 8.03 -21.11
C LEU A 32 8.04 9.19 -20.58
N LYS A 33 7.40 10.09 -19.86
CA LYS A 33 8.06 11.19 -19.13
C LYS A 33 7.41 11.46 -17.78
N TYR A 34 8.17 12.04 -16.85
CA TYR A 34 7.62 12.55 -15.61
C TYR A 34 6.97 13.91 -15.82
N ALA A 35 5.85 14.12 -15.16
CA ALA A 35 5.24 15.41 -14.94
C ALA A 35 4.92 15.56 -13.44
N PHE A 36 4.82 16.78 -12.95
CA PHE A 36 4.65 17.04 -11.53
C PHE A 36 3.35 17.79 -11.28
N LEU A 37 2.59 17.35 -10.28
CA LEU A 37 1.30 17.96 -9.96
C LEU A 37 1.44 19.14 -9.00
N GLU A 38 2.56 19.27 -8.28
CA GLU A 38 2.88 20.38 -7.40
C GLU A 38 4.21 21.04 -7.75
N LYS A 39 4.45 22.20 -7.15
CA LYS A 39 5.73 22.91 -7.25
C LYS A 39 6.84 22.09 -6.58
N ASP A 40 8.10 22.43 -6.86
CA ASP A 40 9.28 21.78 -6.30
C ASP A 40 9.40 20.29 -6.64
N SER A 41 8.94 19.89 -7.83
CA SER A 41 9.02 18.50 -8.32
C SER A 41 8.35 17.47 -7.39
N LYS A 42 7.28 17.89 -6.71
CA LYS A 42 6.48 17.03 -5.86
C LYS A 42 5.35 16.38 -6.62
N LEU A 43 4.89 15.23 -6.12
CA LEU A 43 3.80 14.43 -6.68
C LEU A 43 4.04 14.09 -8.17
N PRO A 44 5.10 13.32 -8.50
CA PRO A 44 5.40 12.93 -9.86
C PRO A 44 4.34 11.97 -10.40
N VAL A 45 3.94 12.17 -11.65
CA VAL A 45 3.11 11.26 -12.45
C VAL A 45 3.85 10.88 -13.72
N VAL A 46 3.62 9.68 -14.20
CA VAL A 46 4.19 9.21 -15.47
C VAL A 46 3.14 9.38 -16.56
N ILE A 47 3.51 10.13 -17.60
CA ILE A 47 2.63 10.40 -18.75
C ILE A 47 3.33 10.02 -20.05
N SER A 48 2.57 9.88 -21.14
CA SER A 48 3.13 9.63 -22.44
C SER A 48 3.93 10.84 -22.96
N SER A 49 5.11 10.60 -23.53
CA SER A 49 5.91 11.64 -24.19
C SER A 49 5.32 12.10 -25.55
N PHE A 50 4.38 11.34 -26.12
CA PHE A 50 3.74 11.65 -27.40
C PHE A 50 2.58 12.65 -27.30
N LEU A 51 2.24 13.09 -26.08
CA LEU A 51 1.20 14.11 -25.88
C LEU A 51 1.67 15.46 -26.43
N SER A 52 0.78 16.14 -27.18
CA SER A 52 1.01 17.55 -27.52
C SER A 52 0.92 18.43 -26.27
N ASN A 53 1.53 19.62 -26.29
CA ASN A 53 1.51 20.55 -25.14
C ASN A 53 0.10 20.87 -24.65
N VAL A 54 -0.86 21.01 -25.56
CA VAL A 54 -2.27 21.27 -25.21
C VAL A 54 -2.93 20.08 -24.52
N GLN A 55 -2.62 18.87 -24.98
CA GLN A 55 -3.13 17.63 -24.36
C GLN A 55 -2.52 17.42 -22.98
N GLU A 56 -1.22 17.65 -22.86
CA GLU A 56 -0.52 17.56 -21.58
C GLU A 56 -1.08 18.55 -20.55
N GLU A 57 -1.27 19.79 -20.94
CA GLU A 57 -1.83 20.83 -20.06
C GLU A 57 -3.24 20.46 -19.58
N LYS A 58 -4.10 20.00 -20.49
CA LYS A 58 -5.45 19.51 -20.13
C LYS A 58 -5.40 18.31 -19.19
N LEU A 59 -4.53 17.34 -19.45
CA LEU A 59 -4.34 16.17 -18.60
C LEU A 59 -3.86 16.58 -17.21
N LEU A 60 -2.83 17.41 -17.11
CA LEU A 60 -2.29 17.87 -15.85
C LEU A 60 -3.31 18.68 -15.04
N ARG A 61 -4.18 19.45 -15.70
CA ARG A 61 -5.27 20.16 -15.03
C ARG A 61 -6.22 19.18 -14.33
N VAL A 62 -6.67 18.14 -15.05
CA VAL A 62 -7.56 17.11 -14.49
C VAL A 62 -6.89 16.35 -13.36
N LEU A 63 -5.62 15.95 -13.53
CA LEU A 63 -4.88 15.24 -12.49
C LEU A 63 -4.69 16.09 -11.22
N LYS A 64 -4.44 17.39 -11.36
CA LYS A 64 -4.33 18.33 -10.23
C LYS A 64 -5.65 18.50 -9.50
N GLU A 65 -6.76 18.56 -10.21
CA GLU A 65 -8.10 18.64 -9.64
C GLU A 65 -8.43 17.38 -8.82
N HIS A 66 -8.06 16.21 -9.33
CA HIS A 66 -8.32 14.92 -8.70
C HIS A 66 -7.13 14.30 -7.96
N LYS A 67 -6.13 15.11 -7.56
CA LYS A 67 -4.91 14.61 -6.90
C LYS A 67 -5.18 13.77 -5.65
N LYS A 68 -6.28 14.02 -4.94
CA LYS A 68 -6.69 13.24 -3.75
C LYS A 68 -7.15 11.82 -4.06
N SER A 69 -7.49 11.53 -5.31
CA SER A 69 -7.88 10.19 -5.76
C SER A 69 -6.69 9.32 -6.17
N LEU A 70 -5.49 9.91 -6.22
CA LEU A 70 -4.25 9.22 -6.53
C LEU A 70 -3.56 8.82 -5.22
N GLY A 71 -3.13 7.57 -5.13
CA GLY A 71 -2.32 7.08 -4.01
C GLY A 71 -0.83 7.13 -4.37
N TRP A 72 -0.03 7.86 -3.61
CA TRP A 72 1.41 8.03 -3.80
C TRP A 72 2.21 7.11 -2.88
N THR A 73 1.64 6.80 -1.72
CA THR A 73 2.22 5.90 -0.72
C THR A 73 1.16 4.94 -0.20
N ILE A 74 1.60 3.94 0.54
CA ILE A 74 0.70 2.98 1.19
C ILE A 74 -0.26 3.69 2.16
N ALA A 75 0.15 4.79 2.78
CA ALA A 75 -0.69 5.57 3.69
C ALA A 75 -1.90 6.24 3.02
N ASP A 76 -1.88 6.41 1.70
CA ASP A 76 -3.01 6.96 0.94
C ASP A 76 -4.10 5.91 0.66
N ILE A 77 -3.79 4.62 0.84
CA ILE A 77 -4.73 3.54 0.61
C ILE A 77 -5.69 3.48 1.79
N LYS A 78 -6.91 3.96 1.57
CA LYS A 78 -7.96 3.90 2.58
C LYS A 78 -8.59 2.50 2.58
N GLY A 79 -8.66 1.88 3.75
CA GLY A 79 -9.40 0.63 3.94
C GLY A 79 -10.90 0.83 3.74
N ILE A 80 -11.59 -0.24 3.38
CA ILE A 80 -13.05 -0.27 3.34
C ILE A 80 -13.55 -0.66 4.74
N SER A 81 -14.55 0.06 5.25
CA SER A 81 -15.15 -0.26 6.54
C SER A 81 -15.70 -1.68 6.55
N PRO A 82 -15.40 -2.50 7.57
CA PRO A 82 -15.96 -3.85 7.71
C PRO A 82 -17.48 -3.88 7.75
N PHE A 83 -18.12 -2.77 8.14
CA PHE A 83 -19.58 -2.63 8.12
C PHE A 83 -20.16 -2.55 6.71
N ILE A 84 -19.36 -2.11 5.73
CA ILE A 84 -19.78 -2.01 4.32
C ILE A 84 -19.50 -3.31 3.60
N CYS A 85 -18.29 -3.85 3.78
CA CYS A 85 -17.83 -5.05 3.09
C CYS A 85 -16.85 -5.84 3.95
N THR A 86 -17.10 -7.12 4.11
CA THR A 86 -16.14 -8.07 4.68
C THR A 86 -15.87 -9.17 3.66
N HIS A 87 -14.58 -9.51 3.48
CA HIS A 87 -14.21 -10.66 2.66
C HIS A 87 -14.61 -11.95 3.38
N LYS A 88 -15.53 -12.73 2.78
CA LYS A 88 -15.89 -14.03 3.29
C LYS A 88 -15.14 -15.12 2.52
N ILE A 89 -14.45 -15.98 3.26
CA ILE A 89 -13.84 -17.18 2.67
C ILE A 89 -14.90 -18.24 2.53
N LEU A 90 -15.29 -18.53 1.28
CA LEU A 90 -16.25 -19.60 0.98
C LEU A 90 -15.51 -20.93 1.02
N MET A 91 -15.92 -21.79 1.93
CA MET A 91 -15.34 -23.12 2.10
C MET A 91 -16.22 -24.20 1.50
N LYS A 92 -15.61 -25.29 1.06
CA LYS A 92 -16.32 -26.54 0.76
C LYS A 92 -16.80 -27.17 2.08
N GLU A 93 -17.89 -27.93 2.04
CA GLU A 93 -18.53 -28.52 3.24
C GLU A 93 -17.57 -29.35 4.13
N GLU A 94 -16.58 -30.01 3.52
CA GLU A 94 -15.60 -30.82 4.23
C GLU A 94 -14.37 -30.04 4.74
N CYS A 95 -14.23 -28.76 4.40
CA CYS A 95 -13.06 -27.96 4.77
C CYS A 95 -13.23 -27.34 6.16
N LYS A 96 -12.24 -27.53 7.01
CA LYS A 96 -12.17 -26.94 8.35
C LYS A 96 -11.07 -25.88 8.42
N PRO A 97 -11.23 -24.83 9.22
CA PRO A 97 -10.16 -23.90 9.52
C PRO A 97 -8.91 -24.63 10.02
N LYS A 98 -7.74 -24.17 9.58
CA LYS A 98 -6.46 -24.79 9.95
C LYS A 98 -5.42 -23.74 10.30
N VAL A 99 -4.77 -23.92 11.43
CA VAL A 99 -3.60 -23.15 11.83
C VAL A 99 -2.36 -23.86 11.30
N GLN A 100 -1.58 -23.18 10.46
CA GLN A 100 -0.32 -23.67 9.95
C GLN A 100 0.83 -22.94 10.64
N PRO A 101 1.80 -23.66 11.22
CA PRO A 101 2.95 -23.05 11.88
C PRO A 101 3.84 -22.31 10.86
N GLN A 102 4.47 -21.23 11.30
CA GLN A 102 5.45 -20.50 10.50
C GLN A 102 6.65 -21.39 10.18
N ARG A 103 7.05 -21.43 8.90
CA ARG A 103 8.26 -22.13 8.47
C ARG A 103 9.50 -21.37 8.92
N ARG A 104 10.60 -22.07 9.20
CA ARG A 104 11.87 -21.42 9.52
C ARG A 104 12.37 -20.64 8.30
N LEU A 105 12.61 -19.36 8.50
CA LEU A 105 13.26 -18.49 7.53
C LEU A 105 14.74 -18.36 7.90
N ASN A 106 15.60 -18.18 6.90
CA ASN A 106 16.99 -17.81 7.19
C ASN A 106 17.03 -16.39 7.82
N PRO A 107 18.11 -16.03 8.54
CA PRO A 107 18.18 -14.76 9.26
C PRO A 107 17.95 -13.54 8.39
N SER A 108 18.50 -13.49 7.18
CA SER A 108 18.33 -12.37 6.25
C SER A 108 16.88 -12.23 5.77
N MET A 109 16.21 -13.32 5.43
CA MET A 109 14.79 -13.30 5.06
C MET A 109 13.87 -12.95 6.22
N LYS A 110 14.23 -13.35 7.44
CA LYS A 110 13.49 -12.96 8.64
C LYS A 110 13.49 -11.45 8.85
N GLU A 111 14.63 -10.80 8.61
CA GLU A 111 14.74 -9.34 8.73
C GLU A 111 13.92 -8.63 7.63
N VAL A 112 13.97 -9.09 6.40
CA VAL A 112 13.14 -8.56 5.30
C VAL A 112 11.66 -8.66 5.63
N VAL A 113 11.20 -9.82 6.10
CA VAL A 113 9.80 -10.02 6.50
C VAL A 113 9.42 -9.08 7.64
N LYS A 114 10.29 -8.92 8.64
CA LYS A 114 10.06 -8.02 9.78
C LYS A 114 9.87 -6.57 9.32
N ILE A 115 10.76 -6.07 8.46
CA ILE A 115 10.68 -4.70 7.93
C ILE A 115 9.36 -4.50 7.17
N GLU A 116 8.97 -5.44 6.33
CA GLU A 116 7.72 -5.31 5.55
C GLU A 116 6.47 -5.39 6.45
N VAL A 117 6.46 -6.26 7.46
CA VAL A 117 5.36 -6.35 8.42
C VAL A 117 5.22 -5.05 9.22
N ILE A 118 6.33 -4.48 9.72
CA ILE A 118 6.32 -3.20 10.43
C ILE A 118 5.78 -2.09 9.53
N LYS A 119 6.24 -2.00 8.30
CA LYS A 119 5.78 -1.01 7.32
C LYS A 119 4.26 -1.08 7.08
N LEU A 120 3.70 -2.29 6.94
CA LEU A 120 2.27 -2.50 6.75
C LEU A 120 1.47 -2.17 8.04
N LEU A 121 2.05 -2.45 9.21
CA LEU A 121 1.47 -2.13 10.50
C LEU A 121 1.42 -0.61 10.71
N ASP A 122 2.53 0.09 10.45
CA ASP A 122 2.63 1.55 10.57
C ASP A 122 1.67 2.26 9.59
N ALA A 123 1.48 1.69 8.41
CA ALA A 123 0.50 2.17 7.44
C ALA A 123 -0.96 1.86 7.82
N GLY A 124 -1.20 1.11 8.89
CA GLY A 124 -2.55 0.72 9.33
C GLY A 124 -3.25 -0.26 8.39
N MET A 125 -2.51 -0.95 7.52
CA MET A 125 -3.05 -1.94 6.59
C MET A 125 -3.27 -3.30 7.23
N ILE A 126 -2.50 -3.59 8.27
CA ILE A 126 -2.64 -4.81 9.08
C ILE A 126 -2.69 -4.44 10.55
N TYR A 127 -3.22 -5.33 11.35
CA TYR A 127 -3.26 -5.20 12.81
C TYR A 127 -3.03 -6.57 13.45
N PRO A 128 -2.45 -6.62 14.66
CA PRO A 128 -2.24 -7.88 15.35
C PRO A 128 -3.59 -8.46 15.84
N ILE A 129 -3.73 -9.78 15.70
CA ILE A 129 -4.84 -10.54 16.28
C ILE A 129 -4.24 -11.65 17.16
N SER A 130 -4.82 -11.82 18.36
CA SER A 130 -4.35 -12.80 19.33
C SER A 130 -4.85 -14.22 19.03
N ASP A 131 -6.02 -14.32 18.41
CA ASP A 131 -6.68 -15.59 18.16
C ASP A 131 -7.32 -15.61 16.77
N SER A 132 -6.99 -16.64 16.00
CA SER A 132 -7.56 -16.88 14.67
C SER A 132 -7.63 -18.36 14.38
N ALA A 133 -8.78 -18.81 13.93
CA ALA A 133 -8.97 -20.18 13.45
C ALA A 133 -8.19 -20.46 12.16
N TRP A 134 -7.78 -19.40 11.44
CA TRP A 134 -7.01 -19.47 10.20
C TRP A 134 -5.65 -18.82 10.41
N VAL A 135 -4.58 -19.58 10.23
CA VAL A 135 -3.22 -19.02 10.22
C VAL A 135 -2.45 -19.66 9.06
N SER A 136 -1.88 -18.81 8.21
CA SER A 136 -0.99 -19.22 7.12
C SER A 136 0.42 -18.74 7.37
N PRO A 137 1.45 -19.53 7.03
CA PRO A 137 2.83 -19.10 7.16
C PRO A 137 3.14 -18.00 6.12
N VAL A 138 3.96 -17.03 6.48
CA VAL A 138 4.50 -16.05 5.54
C VAL A 138 5.43 -16.77 4.56
N GLN A 139 5.18 -16.58 3.27
CA GLN A 139 6.00 -17.10 2.19
C GLN A 139 6.79 -15.98 1.53
N VAL A 140 8.08 -16.22 1.30
CA VAL A 140 8.96 -15.27 0.64
C VAL A 140 9.26 -15.76 -0.77
N VAL A 141 8.98 -14.92 -1.76
CA VAL A 141 9.22 -15.24 -3.19
C VAL A 141 10.19 -14.21 -3.76
N PRO A 142 11.21 -14.61 -4.52
CA PRO A 142 12.11 -13.68 -5.19
C PRO A 142 11.33 -12.77 -6.14
N LYS A 143 11.60 -11.48 -6.09
CA LYS A 143 11.02 -10.53 -7.05
C LYS A 143 11.75 -10.70 -8.38
N LYS A 144 11.00 -11.00 -9.45
CA LYS A 144 11.52 -11.02 -10.82
C LYS A 144 11.83 -9.62 -11.31
#